data_c254c6973631a9fe4819ee2cf1ce9e70
#
_entry.id   c254c6973631a9fe4819ee2cf1ce9e70
#
_cell.length_a   1.000
_cell.length_b   1.000
_cell.length_c   1.000
_cell.angle_alpha   90.00
_cell.angle_beta   90.00
_cell.angle_gamma   90.00
#
_symmetry.space_group_name_H-M   'P 1'
#
loop_
_entity.id
_entity.type
_entity.pdbx_description
1 polymer ?
#
loop_
_entity_poly.entity_id
_entity_poly.type
_entity_poly.pdbx_seq_one_letter_code
_entity_poly.pdbx_strand_id
1 'polypeptide(L)'
;MRGLGAYATVFTPRKDFTFAEGHIIFLFNAILATDITEILVQTGWVARGVLAILLLFSLISWAMIFQKWGMFGRIRRQSAQFLHIFRSTHGVTNPQALASSGSPFANVYAAGYRELQAQVGGIAPNPHPPRLKSLSAVTVSMQLASAEEVRRVEKGMAWLATTGSVAPFIGLFGTVWGIIDAFAGLGSAGAASLRAVAPGIAEALITTAAGLATAIPAVIFYNQFLQNIRDLGQRLDNFAMEVTAQVEKAFN
;
A
#
# COMPACT_ATOMS: atom_id res chain seq x y z
N MET A 1 -15.01 -30.72 24.15
CA MET A 1 -14.73 -30.72 22.71
C MET A 1 -15.80 -29.90 21.98
N ARG A 2 -15.72 -28.58 21.99
CA ARG A 2 -16.48 -27.64 21.13
C ARG A 2 -15.79 -26.28 21.29
N GLY A 3 -15.15 -25.75 20.23
CA GLY A 3 -14.58 -24.39 20.30
C GLY A 3 -13.39 -24.09 19.39
N LEU A 4 -13.12 -24.87 18.34
CA LEU A 4 -11.98 -24.69 17.43
C LEU A 4 -12.36 -24.28 16.00
N GLY A 5 -13.62 -23.85 15.77
CA GLY A 5 -14.13 -23.56 14.43
C GLY A 5 -14.16 -22.09 14.01
N ALA A 6 -13.78 -21.10 14.86
CA ALA A 6 -14.14 -19.70 14.63
C ALA A 6 -13.03 -18.83 14.00
N TYR A 7 -11.82 -19.31 13.78
CA TYR A 7 -10.70 -18.46 13.30
C TYR A 7 -10.28 -18.72 11.84
N ALA A 8 -10.97 -19.60 11.11
CA ALA A 8 -10.64 -19.91 9.72
C ALA A 8 -11.30 -18.98 8.68
N THR A 9 -12.17 -18.06 9.08
CA THR A 9 -13.07 -17.32 8.17
C THR A 9 -12.71 -15.84 7.95
N VAL A 10 -11.48 -15.41 8.15
CA VAL A 10 -11.17 -13.98 8.05
C VAL A 10 -10.13 -13.65 6.98
N PHE A 11 -10.29 -14.17 5.77
CA PHE A 11 -9.66 -13.54 4.60
C PHE A 11 -10.26 -14.08 3.28
N THR A 12 -11.57 -14.01 3.15
CA THR A 12 -12.17 -14.06 1.81
C THR A 12 -11.99 -12.69 1.17
N PRO A 13 -11.42 -12.57 -0.03
CA PRO A 13 -11.52 -11.34 -0.78
C PRO A 13 -13.02 -11.11 -1.02
N ARG A 14 -13.50 -9.94 -0.63
CA ARG A 14 -14.85 -9.50 -0.98
C ARG A 14 -14.98 -9.65 -2.49
N LYS A 15 -15.88 -10.50 -2.97
CA LYS A 15 -16.11 -10.78 -4.40
C LYS A 15 -16.56 -9.54 -5.19
N ASP A 16 -16.84 -8.45 -4.49
CA ASP A 16 -17.34 -7.21 -5.07
C ASP A 16 -16.26 -6.38 -5.80
N PHE A 17 -14.97 -6.80 -5.73
CA PHE A 17 -13.87 -6.05 -6.32
C PHE A 17 -13.65 -6.32 -7.82
N THR A 18 -14.14 -7.44 -8.33
CA THR A 18 -13.99 -7.78 -9.76
C THR A 18 -14.83 -6.90 -10.69
N PHE A 19 -15.90 -6.28 -10.17
CA PHE A 19 -16.78 -5.41 -10.96
C PHE A 19 -16.17 -4.02 -11.19
N ALA A 20 -15.39 -3.50 -10.21
CA ALA A 20 -14.73 -2.21 -10.33
C ALA A 20 -13.54 -2.23 -11.31
N GLU A 21 -12.82 -3.35 -11.40
CA GLU A 21 -11.67 -3.49 -12.31
C GLU A 21 -12.07 -3.40 -13.78
N GLY A 22 -13.19 -4.00 -14.18
CA GLY A 22 -13.68 -3.98 -15.55
C GLY A 22 -14.08 -2.56 -16.00
N HIS A 23 -14.72 -1.80 -15.13
CA HIS A 23 -15.15 -0.44 -15.45
C HIS A 23 -13.98 0.57 -15.50
N ILE A 24 -12.98 0.41 -14.63
CA ILE A 24 -11.80 1.28 -14.62
C ILE A 24 -10.96 1.05 -15.88
N ILE A 25 -10.76 -0.22 -16.28
CA ILE A 25 -10.05 -0.58 -17.51
C ILE A 25 -10.83 -0.11 -18.75
N PHE A 26 -12.16 -0.24 -18.74
CA PHE A 26 -13.01 0.22 -19.84
C PHE A 26 -12.97 1.76 -19.99
N LEU A 27 -13.06 2.51 -18.88
CA LEU A 27 -12.93 3.97 -18.90
C LEU A 27 -11.54 4.42 -19.35
N PHE A 28 -10.49 3.71 -18.92
CA PHE A 28 -9.12 3.99 -19.33
C PHE A 28 -8.92 3.72 -20.85
N ASN A 29 -9.46 2.62 -21.37
CA ASN A 29 -9.44 2.34 -22.81
C ASN A 29 -10.31 3.29 -23.64
N ALA A 30 -11.45 3.74 -23.12
CA ALA A 30 -12.31 4.70 -23.80
C ALA A 30 -11.66 6.09 -23.91
N ILE A 31 -10.89 6.50 -22.89
CA ILE A 31 -10.07 7.73 -22.91
C ILE A 31 -8.89 7.59 -23.87
N LEU A 32 -8.30 6.39 -24.01
CA LEU A 32 -7.22 6.11 -24.94
C LEU A 32 -7.66 5.97 -26.40
N ALA A 33 -8.93 5.68 -26.68
CA ALA A 33 -9.45 5.44 -28.02
C ALA A 33 -9.91 6.73 -28.76
N THR A 34 -10.04 7.86 -28.08
CA THR A 34 -10.14 9.17 -28.74
C THR A 34 -8.76 9.54 -29.28
N ASP A 35 -8.70 10.11 -30.46
CA ASP A 35 -7.45 10.50 -31.15
C ASP A 35 -6.59 11.45 -30.31
N ILE A 36 -5.96 10.90 -29.26
CA ILE A 36 -5.07 11.60 -28.32
C ILE A 36 -3.96 12.32 -29.06
N THR A 37 -3.54 11.76 -30.21
CA THR A 37 -2.51 12.36 -31.06
C THR A 37 -2.98 13.68 -31.71
N GLU A 38 -4.22 13.77 -32.21
CA GLU A 38 -4.74 15.01 -32.76
C GLU A 38 -4.96 16.07 -31.68
N ILE A 39 -5.48 15.68 -30.53
CA ILE A 39 -5.67 16.57 -29.38
C ILE A 39 -4.31 17.12 -28.90
N LEU A 40 -3.29 16.26 -28.75
CA LEU A 40 -1.95 16.69 -28.33
C LEU A 40 -1.24 17.62 -29.31
N VAL A 41 -1.53 17.51 -30.62
CA VAL A 41 -0.92 18.36 -31.64
C VAL A 41 -1.53 19.76 -31.66
N GLN A 42 -2.80 19.92 -31.31
CA GLN A 42 -3.49 21.23 -31.28
C GLN A 42 -3.39 21.91 -29.91
N THR A 43 -3.05 21.18 -28.86
CA THR A 43 -3.02 21.66 -27.46
C THR A 43 -1.89 22.69 -27.23
N GLY A 44 -2.19 23.76 -26.48
CA GLY A 44 -1.22 24.75 -26.04
C GLY A 44 -0.06 24.14 -25.23
N TRP A 45 1.13 24.77 -25.25
CA TRP A 45 2.35 24.24 -24.61
C TRP A 45 2.20 24.00 -23.11
N VAL A 46 1.42 24.83 -22.38
CA VAL A 46 1.17 24.66 -20.94
C VAL A 46 0.30 23.43 -20.67
N ALA A 47 -0.78 23.25 -21.44
CA ALA A 47 -1.64 22.08 -21.28
C ALA A 47 -0.90 20.78 -21.62
N ARG A 48 0.00 20.77 -22.62
CA ARG A 48 0.91 19.63 -22.86
C ARG A 48 1.80 19.33 -21.67
N GLY A 49 2.38 20.36 -21.03
CA GLY A 49 3.18 20.22 -19.82
C GLY A 49 2.38 19.62 -18.66
N VAL A 50 1.15 20.09 -18.45
CA VAL A 50 0.23 19.55 -17.45
C VAL A 50 -0.09 18.08 -17.71
N LEU A 51 -0.45 17.73 -18.94
CA LEU A 51 -0.76 16.34 -19.31
C LEU A 51 0.47 15.42 -19.16
N ALA A 52 1.66 15.89 -19.51
CA ALA A 52 2.89 15.14 -19.33
C ALA A 52 3.20 14.86 -17.84
N ILE A 53 3.01 15.86 -16.97
CA ILE A 53 3.16 15.69 -15.51
C ILE A 53 2.14 14.70 -14.98
N LEU A 54 0.88 14.80 -15.36
CA LEU A 54 -0.18 13.87 -14.95
C LEU A 54 0.10 12.46 -15.44
N LEU A 55 0.60 12.29 -16.66
CA LEU A 55 1.01 11.00 -17.20
C LEU A 55 2.13 10.38 -16.36
N LEU A 56 3.16 11.15 -16.00
CA LEU A 56 4.25 10.70 -15.12
C LEU A 56 3.71 10.26 -13.75
N PHE A 57 2.84 11.05 -13.14
CA PHE A 57 2.19 10.72 -11.87
C PHE A 57 1.38 9.43 -11.98
N SER A 58 0.63 9.28 -13.06
CA SER A 58 -0.13 8.06 -13.35
C SER A 58 0.77 6.83 -13.48
N LEU A 59 1.83 6.91 -14.30
CA LEU A 59 2.75 5.79 -14.51
C LEU A 59 3.43 5.36 -13.22
N ILE A 60 3.94 6.32 -12.42
CA ILE A 60 4.57 6.01 -11.14
C ILE A 60 3.55 5.39 -10.16
N SER A 61 2.33 5.92 -10.11
CA SER A 61 1.28 5.40 -9.24
C SER A 61 0.89 3.97 -9.61
N TRP A 62 0.71 3.67 -10.89
CA TRP A 62 0.43 2.30 -11.33
C TRP A 62 1.59 1.34 -11.05
N ALA A 63 2.84 1.76 -11.27
CA ALA A 63 4.02 0.97 -10.92
C ALA A 63 4.03 0.61 -9.43
N MET A 64 3.73 1.59 -8.57
CA MET A 64 3.64 1.38 -7.13
C MET A 64 2.46 0.48 -6.73
N ILE A 65 1.31 0.64 -7.36
CA ILE A 65 0.13 -0.20 -7.12
C ILE A 65 0.46 -1.67 -7.41
N PHE A 66 1.03 -1.98 -8.57
CA PHE A 66 1.41 -3.35 -8.94
C PHE A 66 2.49 -3.93 -8.02
N GLN A 67 3.50 -3.13 -7.66
CA GLN A 67 4.54 -3.53 -6.72
C GLN A 67 3.95 -3.89 -5.36
N LYS A 68 3.07 -3.04 -4.81
CA LYS A 68 2.42 -3.26 -3.51
C LYS A 68 1.48 -4.45 -3.54
N TRP A 69 0.70 -4.60 -4.60
CA TRP A 69 -0.20 -5.75 -4.75
C TRP A 69 0.58 -7.07 -4.70
N GLY A 70 1.67 -7.18 -5.48
CA GLY A 70 2.53 -8.36 -5.46
C GLY A 70 3.18 -8.60 -4.09
N MET A 71 3.61 -7.52 -3.40
CA MET A 71 4.17 -7.59 -2.06
C MET A 71 3.15 -8.13 -1.04
N PHE A 72 1.93 -7.61 -1.00
CA PHE A 72 0.88 -8.09 -0.09
C PHE A 72 0.48 -9.53 -0.37
N GLY A 73 0.40 -9.92 -1.64
CA GLY A 73 0.15 -11.31 -2.04
C GLY A 73 1.23 -12.26 -1.49
N ARG A 74 2.49 -11.87 -1.59
CA ARG A 74 3.64 -12.63 -1.06
C ARG A 74 3.60 -12.71 0.46
N ILE A 75 3.43 -11.57 1.15
CA ILE A 75 3.32 -11.51 2.62
C ILE A 75 2.22 -12.44 3.11
N ARG A 76 1.05 -12.40 2.49
CA ARG A 76 -0.08 -13.25 2.88
C ARG A 76 0.24 -14.74 2.79
N ARG A 77 0.84 -15.18 1.68
CA ARG A 77 1.20 -16.59 1.47
C ARG A 77 2.26 -17.05 2.47
N GLN A 78 3.33 -16.27 2.63
CA GLN A 78 4.43 -16.59 3.55
C GLN A 78 3.96 -16.58 5.01
N SER A 79 3.11 -15.62 5.39
CA SER A 79 2.56 -15.55 6.76
C SER A 79 1.63 -16.72 7.07
N ALA A 80 0.80 -17.15 6.12
CA ALA A 80 -0.06 -18.31 6.31
C ALA A 80 0.75 -19.60 6.53
N GLN A 81 1.80 -19.81 5.74
CA GLN A 81 2.71 -20.96 5.89
C GLN A 81 3.41 -20.94 7.25
N PHE A 82 4.00 -19.80 7.62
CA PHE A 82 4.70 -19.64 8.88
C PHE A 82 3.78 -19.92 10.09
N LEU A 83 2.60 -19.29 10.14
CA LEU A 83 1.65 -19.46 11.23
C LEU A 83 1.12 -20.90 11.33
N HIS A 84 0.96 -21.59 10.20
CA HIS A 84 0.59 -23.00 10.20
C HIS A 84 1.68 -23.87 10.86
N ILE A 85 2.94 -23.68 10.47
CA ILE A 85 4.07 -24.41 11.04
C ILE A 85 4.25 -24.06 12.53
N PHE A 86 4.20 -22.78 12.89
CA PHE A 86 4.34 -22.32 14.26
C PHE A 86 3.30 -22.94 15.20
N ARG A 87 2.02 -22.97 14.79
CA ARG A 87 0.94 -23.53 15.60
C ARG A 87 0.92 -25.07 15.63
N SER A 88 1.51 -25.73 14.64
CA SER A 88 1.67 -27.19 14.65
C SER A 88 2.83 -27.66 15.55
N THR A 89 3.81 -26.77 15.82
CA THR A 89 4.97 -27.06 16.64
C THR A 89 4.68 -26.62 18.09
N HIS A 90 4.52 -27.58 19.00
CA HIS A 90 4.26 -27.28 20.40
C HIS A 90 5.54 -26.81 21.09
N GLY A 91 5.59 -25.56 21.55
CA GLY A 91 6.69 -24.99 22.33
C GLY A 91 7.56 -23.96 21.59
N VAL A 92 8.48 -23.35 22.33
CA VAL A 92 9.44 -22.35 21.82
C VAL A 92 10.54 -23.06 21.03
N THR A 93 10.43 -23.01 19.70
CA THR A 93 11.34 -23.70 18.78
C THR A 93 12.33 -22.72 18.15
N ASN A 94 13.53 -23.18 17.80
CA ASN A 94 14.54 -22.36 17.13
C ASN A 94 13.98 -21.74 15.84
N PRO A 95 14.08 -20.41 15.66
CA PRO A 95 13.61 -19.72 14.45
C PRO A 95 14.20 -20.28 13.16
N GLN A 96 15.42 -20.82 13.19
CA GLN A 96 16.06 -21.42 12.01
C GLN A 96 15.29 -22.62 11.46
N ALA A 97 14.60 -23.37 12.31
CA ALA A 97 13.71 -24.44 11.89
C ALA A 97 12.41 -23.93 11.26
N LEU A 98 12.01 -22.69 11.60
CA LEU A 98 10.81 -22.00 11.11
C LEU A 98 11.13 -21.00 9.97
N ALA A 99 12.41 -20.69 9.74
CA ALA A 99 12.88 -19.49 9.03
C ALA A 99 12.95 -19.62 7.50
N SER A 100 12.26 -20.55 6.88
CA SER A 100 12.23 -20.62 5.40
C SER A 100 11.36 -19.53 4.74
N SER A 101 10.70 -18.70 5.52
CA SER A 101 9.77 -17.70 4.96
C SER A 101 10.22 -16.28 5.33
N GLY A 102 10.50 -15.42 4.35
CA GLY A 102 10.67 -13.97 4.55
C GLY A 102 9.36 -13.29 5.04
N SER A 103 8.64 -13.95 5.94
CA SER A 103 7.40 -13.49 6.53
C SER A 103 7.68 -12.46 7.64
N PRO A 104 6.92 -11.36 7.74
CA PRO A 104 6.97 -10.44 8.86
C PRO A 104 6.82 -11.13 10.23
N PHE A 105 5.98 -12.16 10.32
CA PHE A 105 5.79 -12.95 11.54
C PHE A 105 7.06 -13.71 11.95
N ALA A 106 7.80 -14.24 10.98
CA ALA A 106 9.08 -14.90 11.24
C ALA A 106 10.12 -13.93 11.81
N ASN A 107 10.16 -12.70 11.28
CA ASN A 107 11.07 -11.66 11.73
C ASN A 107 10.74 -11.22 13.18
N VAL A 108 9.46 -11.03 13.49
CA VAL A 108 8.99 -10.71 14.85
C VAL A 108 9.34 -11.86 15.83
N TYR A 109 9.06 -13.10 15.45
CA TYR A 109 9.43 -14.27 16.26
C TYR A 109 10.92 -14.36 16.49
N ALA A 110 11.73 -14.17 15.44
CA ALA A 110 13.20 -14.23 15.54
C ALA A 110 13.77 -13.12 16.46
N ALA A 111 13.13 -11.94 16.52
CA ALA A 111 13.52 -10.87 17.43
C ALA A 111 13.28 -11.27 18.90
N GLY A 112 12.09 -11.78 19.21
CA GLY A 112 11.77 -12.30 20.55
C GLY A 112 12.66 -13.46 20.98
N TYR A 113 12.91 -14.38 20.06
CA TYR A 113 13.77 -15.54 20.34
C TYR A 113 15.24 -15.15 20.58
N ARG A 114 15.78 -14.17 19.85
CA ARG A 114 17.13 -13.65 20.10
C ARG A 114 17.25 -13.02 21.48
N GLU A 115 16.25 -12.25 21.90
CA GLU A 115 16.22 -11.68 23.24
C GLU A 115 16.12 -12.76 24.31
N LEU A 116 15.28 -13.78 24.10
CA LEU A 116 15.16 -14.93 24.97
C LEU A 116 16.50 -15.66 25.12
N GLN A 117 17.19 -15.93 24.01
CA GLN A 117 18.51 -16.58 24.05
C GLN A 117 19.57 -15.73 24.77
N ALA A 118 19.56 -14.42 24.58
CA ALA A 118 20.51 -13.54 25.28
C ALA A 118 20.30 -13.58 26.81
N GLN A 119 19.05 -13.73 27.25
CA GLN A 119 18.75 -13.84 28.68
C GLN A 119 19.12 -15.21 29.25
N VAL A 120 18.89 -16.30 28.53
CA VAL A 120 19.14 -17.67 28.96
C VAL A 120 20.61 -18.06 28.76
N GLY A 121 21.22 -17.66 27.63
CA GLY A 121 22.62 -18.00 27.29
C GLY A 121 23.70 -17.25 28.11
N GLY A 122 23.33 -16.16 28.78
CA GLY A 122 24.22 -15.39 29.68
C GLY A 122 24.35 -15.96 31.10
N ILE A 123 23.69 -17.09 31.40
CA ILE A 123 23.73 -17.72 32.70
C ILE A 123 24.84 -18.80 32.63
N ALA A 124 25.93 -18.58 33.38
CA ALA A 124 26.95 -19.60 33.63
C ALA A 124 26.31 -20.92 34.13
N PRO A 125 26.95 -22.11 33.99
CA PRO A 125 26.35 -23.38 34.36
C PRO A 125 26.03 -23.38 35.86
N ASN A 126 24.79 -23.03 36.15
CA ASN A 126 24.25 -23.02 37.51
C ASN A 126 23.25 -24.19 37.63
N PRO A 127 23.24 -24.91 38.77
CA PRO A 127 22.36 -26.08 38.96
C PRO A 127 20.86 -25.74 39.05
N HIS A 128 20.48 -24.48 38.90
CA HIS A 128 19.07 -24.07 38.92
C HIS A 128 18.51 -23.94 37.50
N PRO A 129 17.22 -24.29 37.28
CA PRO A 129 16.56 -24.13 35.98
C PRO A 129 16.68 -22.67 35.49
N PRO A 130 16.91 -22.46 34.19
CA PRO A 130 17.09 -21.12 33.63
C PRO A 130 15.85 -20.28 33.89
N ARG A 131 15.98 -19.23 34.71
CA ARG A 131 14.90 -18.28 34.97
C ARG A 131 14.98 -17.12 33.96
N LEU A 132 13.87 -16.81 33.34
CA LEU A 132 13.73 -15.59 32.52
C LEU A 132 13.99 -14.37 33.40
N LYS A 133 14.94 -13.51 33.01
CA LYS A 133 15.22 -12.25 33.72
C LYS A 133 14.07 -11.22 33.51
N SER A 134 13.52 -11.16 32.31
CA SER A 134 12.47 -10.19 31.95
C SER A 134 11.65 -10.65 30.76
N LEU A 135 10.42 -11.09 30.98
CA LEU A 135 9.46 -11.39 29.95
C LEU A 135 9.09 -10.12 29.15
N SER A 136 9.03 -8.96 29.84
CA SER A 136 8.75 -7.68 29.19
C SER A 136 9.79 -7.27 28.15
N ALA A 137 11.08 -7.59 28.35
CA ALA A 137 12.11 -7.32 27.35
C ALA A 137 11.90 -8.12 26.06
N VAL A 138 11.48 -9.39 26.17
CA VAL A 138 11.11 -10.21 25.00
C VAL A 138 9.94 -9.60 24.26
N THR A 139 8.89 -9.19 24.99
CA THR A 139 7.70 -8.54 24.39
C THR A 139 8.08 -7.23 23.69
N VAL A 140 8.87 -6.37 24.32
CA VAL A 140 9.31 -5.09 23.73
C VAL A 140 10.14 -5.34 22.47
N SER A 141 11.04 -6.31 22.46
CA SER A 141 11.84 -6.60 21.26
C SER A 141 10.98 -7.07 20.08
N MET A 142 9.91 -7.82 20.35
CA MET A 142 8.94 -8.24 19.35
C MET A 142 8.09 -7.06 18.84
N GLN A 143 7.65 -6.16 19.73
CA GLN A 143 6.90 -4.97 19.36
C GLN A 143 7.74 -4.02 18.49
N LEU A 144 9.03 -3.83 18.80
CA LEU A 144 9.94 -3.06 17.97
C LEU A 144 10.09 -3.67 16.56
N ALA A 145 10.23 -5.00 16.51
CA ALA A 145 10.29 -5.71 15.22
C ALA A 145 8.97 -5.61 14.45
N SER A 146 7.81 -5.67 15.13
CA SER A 146 6.49 -5.47 14.53
C SER A 146 6.38 -4.07 13.90
N ALA A 147 6.75 -3.03 14.63
CA ALA A 147 6.73 -1.66 14.15
C ALA A 147 7.66 -1.47 12.93
N GLU A 148 8.83 -2.09 12.91
CA GLU A 148 9.77 -2.03 11.79
C GLU A 148 9.21 -2.73 10.54
N GLU A 149 8.56 -3.88 10.68
CA GLU A 149 7.92 -4.58 9.56
C GLU A 149 6.74 -3.76 8.99
N VAL A 150 5.93 -3.14 9.83
CA VAL A 150 4.85 -2.23 9.41
C VAL A 150 5.44 -1.05 8.62
N ARG A 151 6.46 -0.38 9.16
CA ARG A 151 7.14 0.73 8.50
C ARG A 151 7.73 0.34 7.14
N ARG A 152 8.29 -0.87 7.05
CA ARG A 152 8.84 -1.42 5.80
C ARG A 152 7.76 -1.58 4.73
N VAL A 153 6.58 -2.07 5.12
CA VAL A 153 5.45 -2.24 4.22
C VAL A 153 4.81 -0.90 3.84
N GLU A 154 4.82 0.09 4.74
CA GLU A 154 4.28 1.43 4.52
C GLU A 154 5.13 2.28 3.56
N LYS A 155 6.42 1.98 3.44
CA LYS A 155 7.36 2.74 2.60
C LYS A 155 6.82 2.96 1.19
N GLY A 156 6.80 4.22 0.76
CA GLY A 156 6.30 4.65 -0.57
C GLY A 156 4.80 4.97 -0.62
N MET A 157 4.01 4.68 0.43
CA MET A 157 2.58 4.99 0.43
C MET A 157 2.29 6.51 0.29
N ALA A 158 3.20 7.36 0.79
CA ALA A 158 3.08 8.80 0.71
C ALA A 158 2.94 9.31 -0.74
N TRP A 159 3.56 8.62 -1.72
CA TRP A 159 3.41 8.98 -3.14
C TRP A 159 1.98 8.85 -3.63
N LEU A 160 1.30 7.73 -3.32
CA LEU A 160 -0.10 7.52 -3.70
C LEU A 160 -1.02 8.55 -3.05
N ALA A 161 -0.78 8.88 -1.77
CA ALA A 161 -1.51 9.93 -1.07
C ALA A 161 -1.32 11.29 -1.76
N THR A 162 -0.08 11.64 -2.09
CA THR A 162 0.26 12.90 -2.78
C THR A 162 -0.38 12.95 -4.16
N THR A 163 -0.25 11.88 -4.95
CA THR A 163 -0.87 11.83 -6.27
C THR A 163 -2.39 12.01 -6.18
N GLY A 164 -3.03 11.31 -5.25
CA GLY A 164 -4.49 11.40 -5.05
C GLY A 164 -4.97 12.80 -4.66
N SER A 165 -4.18 13.53 -3.87
CA SER A 165 -4.53 14.88 -3.41
C SER A 165 -4.11 15.99 -4.39
N VAL A 166 -2.99 15.86 -5.11
CA VAL A 166 -2.41 16.92 -5.91
C VAL A 166 -2.83 16.85 -7.38
N ALA A 167 -3.00 15.64 -7.95
CA ALA A 167 -3.31 15.49 -9.37
C ALA A 167 -4.60 16.22 -9.82
N PRO A 168 -5.70 16.28 -9.03
CA PRO A 168 -6.88 17.06 -9.40
C PRO A 168 -6.58 18.55 -9.51
N PHE A 169 -5.74 19.10 -8.64
CA PHE A 169 -5.37 20.52 -8.68
C PHE A 169 -4.44 20.84 -9.86
N ILE A 170 -3.56 19.91 -10.23
CA ILE A 170 -2.75 20.04 -11.47
C ILE A 170 -3.67 20.07 -12.70
N GLY A 171 -4.69 19.20 -12.74
CA GLY A 171 -5.71 19.22 -13.80
C GLY A 171 -6.52 20.51 -13.83
N LEU A 172 -6.95 21.00 -12.66
CA LEU A 172 -7.66 22.27 -12.53
C LEU A 172 -6.77 23.45 -12.99
N PHE A 173 -5.51 23.47 -12.64
CA PHE A 173 -4.57 24.46 -13.15
C PHE A 173 -4.53 24.48 -14.69
N GLY A 174 -4.51 23.30 -15.31
CA GLY A 174 -4.57 23.17 -16.77
C GLY A 174 -5.84 23.75 -17.36
N THR A 175 -7.00 23.56 -16.73
CA THR A 175 -8.26 24.18 -17.20
C THR A 175 -8.23 25.69 -17.08
N VAL A 176 -7.82 26.23 -15.95
CA VAL A 176 -7.78 27.67 -15.74
C VAL A 176 -6.86 28.33 -16.79
N TRP A 177 -5.68 27.76 -17.00
CA TRP A 177 -4.74 28.26 -17.99
C TRP A 177 -5.29 28.16 -19.42
N GLY A 178 -5.86 27.01 -19.81
CA GLY A 178 -6.39 26.80 -21.15
C GLY A 178 -7.58 27.74 -21.47
N ILE A 179 -8.42 28.05 -20.48
CA ILE A 179 -9.48 29.03 -20.64
C ILE A 179 -8.90 30.44 -20.84
N ILE A 180 -7.89 30.84 -20.06
CA ILE A 180 -7.19 32.12 -20.21
C ILE A 180 -6.62 32.24 -21.63
N ASP A 181 -5.96 31.23 -22.11
CA ASP A 181 -5.31 31.18 -23.42
C ASP A 181 -6.34 31.29 -24.56
N ALA A 182 -7.47 30.55 -24.44
CA ALA A 182 -8.57 30.61 -25.39
C ALA A 182 -9.17 32.01 -25.49
N PHE A 183 -9.35 32.72 -24.38
CA PHE A 183 -9.89 34.08 -24.36
C PHE A 183 -8.85 35.13 -24.79
N ALA A 184 -7.57 34.94 -24.49
CA ALA A 184 -6.51 35.83 -24.98
C ALA A 184 -6.40 35.80 -26.51
N GLY A 185 -6.57 34.61 -27.13
CA GLY A 185 -6.67 34.48 -28.60
C GLY A 185 -7.82 35.21 -29.21
N LEU A 186 -8.97 35.30 -28.54
CA LEU A 186 -10.18 36.01 -29.04
C LEU A 186 -9.93 37.53 -29.13
N GLY A 187 -9.20 38.10 -28.15
CA GLY A 187 -8.92 39.54 -28.12
C GLY A 187 -8.05 40.02 -29.32
N SER A 188 -7.24 39.13 -29.86
CA SER A 188 -6.34 39.42 -30.98
C SER A 188 -6.97 39.23 -32.36
N ALA A 189 -8.03 38.43 -32.48
CA ALA A 189 -8.63 38.05 -33.78
C ALA A 189 -9.77 38.97 -34.31
N GLY A 190 -10.16 39.98 -33.55
CA GLY A 190 -11.15 41.03 -33.99
C GLY A 190 -12.58 40.54 -34.27
N ALA A 191 -12.86 39.27 -34.23
CA ALA A 191 -14.18 38.67 -34.42
C ALA A 191 -14.53 37.77 -33.23
N ALA A 192 -15.43 38.26 -32.37
CA ALA A 192 -15.94 37.51 -31.22
C ALA A 192 -16.84 36.36 -31.69
N SER A 193 -16.26 35.21 -32.01
CA SER A 193 -17.01 34.01 -32.39
C SER A 193 -16.78 32.92 -31.36
N LEU A 194 -17.86 32.35 -30.81
CA LEU A 194 -17.80 31.19 -29.91
C LEU A 194 -17.05 29.98 -30.53
N ARG A 195 -17.07 29.88 -31.87
CA ARG A 195 -16.32 28.87 -32.61
C ARG A 195 -14.81 28.99 -32.44
N ALA A 196 -14.30 30.18 -32.19
CA ALA A 196 -12.85 30.40 -32.01
C ALA A 196 -12.34 29.92 -30.66
N VAL A 197 -13.16 29.97 -29.59
CA VAL A 197 -12.73 29.57 -28.22
C VAL A 197 -13.14 28.16 -27.85
N ALA A 198 -14.11 27.58 -28.53
CA ALA A 198 -14.64 26.24 -28.19
C ALA A 198 -13.54 25.12 -28.16
N PRO A 199 -12.60 25.06 -29.12
CA PRO A 199 -11.52 24.05 -29.04
C PRO A 199 -10.65 24.21 -27.80
N GLY A 200 -10.21 25.44 -27.48
CA GLY A 200 -9.35 25.69 -26.31
C GLY A 200 -10.07 25.39 -24.99
N ILE A 201 -11.37 25.62 -24.89
CA ILE A 201 -12.16 25.24 -23.71
C ILE A 201 -12.26 23.72 -23.63
N ALA A 202 -12.48 23.02 -24.73
CA ALA A 202 -12.55 21.55 -24.75
C ALA A 202 -11.23 20.94 -24.30
N GLU A 203 -10.09 21.43 -24.80
CA GLU A 203 -8.75 21.02 -24.36
C GLU A 203 -8.52 21.26 -22.86
N ALA A 204 -8.93 22.42 -22.37
CA ALA A 204 -8.83 22.74 -20.95
C ALA A 204 -9.56 21.71 -20.10
N LEU A 205 -10.79 21.36 -20.45
CA LEU A 205 -11.59 20.36 -19.72
C LEU A 205 -10.93 18.96 -19.70
N ILE A 206 -10.22 18.58 -20.76
CA ILE A 206 -9.48 17.31 -20.83
C ILE A 206 -8.39 17.25 -19.76
N THR A 207 -7.71 18.35 -19.45
CA THR A 207 -6.67 18.37 -18.41
C THR A 207 -7.23 18.07 -17.03
N THR A 208 -8.42 18.58 -16.70
CA THR A 208 -9.10 18.23 -15.43
C THR A 208 -9.56 16.77 -15.43
N ALA A 209 -10.11 16.27 -16.52
CA ALA A 209 -10.50 14.86 -16.63
C ALA A 209 -9.28 13.94 -16.45
N ALA A 210 -8.13 14.27 -17.02
CA ALA A 210 -6.87 13.54 -16.83
C ALA A 210 -6.37 13.59 -15.39
N GLY A 211 -6.49 14.75 -14.72
CA GLY A 211 -6.16 14.91 -13.30
C GLY A 211 -7.00 13.99 -12.41
N LEU A 212 -8.29 13.94 -12.63
CA LEU A 212 -9.22 13.06 -11.92
C LEU A 212 -8.95 11.58 -12.22
N ALA A 213 -8.73 11.23 -13.49
CA ALA A 213 -8.40 9.87 -13.90
C ALA A 213 -7.10 9.34 -13.25
N THR A 214 -6.14 10.23 -13.01
CA THR A 214 -4.89 9.92 -12.30
C THR A 214 -5.12 9.78 -10.79
N ALA A 215 -5.91 10.67 -10.20
CA ALA A 215 -6.11 10.73 -8.75
C ALA A 215 -6.98 9.60 -8.22
N ILE A 216 -8.07 9.26 -8.91
CA ILE A 216 -9.07 8.29 -8.40
C ILE A 216 -8.45 6.93 -8.09
N PRO A 217 -7.70 6.28 -9.00
CA PRO A 217 -7.03 5.01 -8.69
C PRO A 217 -6.04 5.15 -7.53
N ALA A 218 -5.25 6.24 -7.51
CA ALA A 218 -4.26 6.47 -6.46
C ALA A 218 -4.91 6.52 -5.07
N VAL A 219 -6.04 7.22 -4.91
CA VAL A 219 -6.78 7.31 -3.63
C VAL A 219 -7.38 5.96 -3.25
N ILE A 220 -8.00 5.25 -4.19
CA ILE A 220 -8.63 3.95 -3.93
C ILE A 220 -7.58 2.96 -3.41
N PHE A 221 -6.47 2.80 -4.11
CA PHE A 221 -5.43 1.85 -3.74
C PHE A 221 -4.65 2.29 -2.50
N TYR A 222 -4.44 3.60 -2.29
CA TYR A 222 -3.88 4.12 -1.05
C TYR A 222 -4.71 3.68 0.16
N ASN A 223 -6.02 3.90 0.14
CA ASN A 223 -6.90 3.52 1.24
C ASN A 223 -6.94 2.01 1.46
N GLN A 224 -6.98 1.23 0.38
CA GLN A 224 -6.97 -0.23 0.46
C GLN A 224 -5.66 -0.76 1.07
N PHE A 225 -4.51 -0.24 0.64
CA PHE A 225 -3.22 -0.66 1.18
C PHE A 225 -3.03 -0.18 2.62
N LEU A 226 -3.49 1.02 2.96
CA LEU A 226 -3.43 1.53 4.34
C LEU A 226 -4.21 0.62 5.30
N GLN A 227 -5.38 0.15 4.89
CA GLN A 227 -6.15 -0.81 5.68
C GLN A 227 -5.38 -2.14 5.85
N ASN A 228 -4.81 -2.68 4.75
CA ASN A 228 -4.01 -3.90 4.81
C ASN A 228 -2.78 -3.77 5.73
N ILE A 229 -2.15 -2.59 5.78
CA ILE A 229 -1.02 -2.29 6.67
C ILE A 229 -1.47 -2.30 8.12
N ARG A 230 -2.59 -1.65 8.44
CA ARG A 230 -3.16 -1.63 9.80
C ARG A 230 -3.52 -3.03 10.28
N ASP A 231 -4.18 -3.80 9.43
CA ASP A 231 -4.54 -5.20 9.73
C ASP A 231 -3.30 -6.06 9.96
N LEU A 232 -2.23 -5.86 9.17
CA LEU A 232 -0.96 -6.54 9.38
C LEU A 232 -0.36 -6.18 10.74
N GLY A 233 -0.30 -4.89 11.10
CA GLY A 233 0.21 -4.43 12.38
C GLY A 233 -0.51 -5.08 13.56
N GLN A 234 -1.85 -5.03 13.58
CA GLN A 234 -2.65 -5.66 14.63
C GLN A 234 -2.40 -7.17 14.74
N ARG A 235 -2.25 -7.86 13.61
CA ARG A 235 -1.97 -9.30 13.60
C ARG A 235 -0.56 -9.62 14.10
N LEU A 236 0.43 -8.78 13.83
CA LEU A 236 1.78 -8.93 14.37
C LEU A 236 1.79 -8.70 15.88
N ASP A 237 1.07 -7.71 16.37
CA ASP A 237 0.97 -7.43 17.80
C ASP A 237 0.24 -8.55 18.55
N ASN A 238 -0.86 -9.07 18.00
CA ASN A 238 -1.55 -10.23 18.56
C ASN A 238 -0.65 -11.48 18.58
N PHE A 239 0.15 -11.67 17.53
CA PHE A 239 1.11 -12.76 17.46
C PHE A 239 2.23 -12.60 18.50
N ALA A 240 2.73 -11.38 18.72
CA ALA A 240 3.70 -11.12 19.78
C ALA A 240 3.15 -11.49 21.15
N MET A 241 1.89 -11.17 21.45
CA MET A 241 1.22 -11.59 22.68
C MET A 241 1.05 -13.11 22.77
N GLU A 242 0.70 -13.80 21.67
CA GLU A 242 0.58 -15.26 21.60
C GLU A 242 1.94 -15.93 21.95
N VAL A 243 3.03 -15.43 21.38
CA VAL A 243 4.39 -15.93 21.67
C VAL A 243 4.80 -15.65 23.11
N THR A 244 4.53 -14.45 23.62
CA THR A 244 4.83 -14.08 25.01
C THR A 244 4.15 -15.03 26.01
N ALA A 245 2.88 -15.35 25.78
CA ALA A 245 2.14 -16.30 26.62
C ALA A 245 2.71 -17.73 26.54
N GLN A 246 3.23 -18.15 25.38
CA GLN A 246 3.90 -19.46 25.27
C GLN A 246 5.25 -19.48 26.00
N VAL A 247 6.02 -18.40 25.92
CA VAL A 247 7.29 -18.25 26.65
C VAL A 247 7.03 -18.27 28.16
N GLU A 248 6.02 -17.54 28.64
CA GLU A 248 5.66 -17.54 30.06
C GLU A 248 5.33 -18.94 30.58
N LYS A 249 4.54 -19.73 29.83
CA LYS A 249 4.20 -21.11 30.18
C LYS A 249 5.41 -22.05 30.17
N ALA A 250 6.41 -21.77 29.36
CA ALA A 250 7.60 -22.64 29.27
C ALA A 250 8.62 -22.40 30.43
N PHE A 251 8.56 -21.23 31.08
CA PHE A 251 9.50 -20.82 32.12
C PHE A 251 8.88 -20.61 33.52
N ASN A 252 7.57 -20.75 33.66
CA ASN A 252 6.83 -20.87 34.93
C ASN A 252 6.56 -22.34 35.26
#